data_8da359935f8a8ba9f650761421a825b4
#
_entry.id   8da359935f8a8ba9f650761421a825b4
#
_cell.length_a   1.000
_cell.length_b   1.000
_cell.length_c   1.000
_cell.angle_alpha   90.00
_cell.angle_beta   90.00
_cell.angle_gamma   90.00
#
_symmetry.space_group_name_H-M   'P 1'
#
loop_
_entity.id
_entity.type
_entity.pdbx_description
1 polymer ?
#
loop_
_entity_poly.entity_id
_entity_poly.type
_entity_poly.pdbx_seq_one_letter_code
_entity_poly.pdbx_strand_id
1 'polypeptide(L)'
;MSKRAVLMMTFGSPEEITYEGVAEFFTNIRRGVRPEPHEIQTLYDHYLRIGGTPLQRITKKEVDLVASALGEQVSVYFANKFSRPFIIDAVKEMENDGIEECLCLILEPHYSYYSVMGYEKFLESDQIKFQIIKDWYREPDLLHYWADEIQKILDQIGDDSYKVIFSAHSVPVLALDFGDPYIDQIYDNSRLIAGILGLEEEQYTNTWQSESDIGIPWIKPDVLEYLRNEREHPDHYIFVPIAFISEHIEVLFDNDVECKELCQELGVAYHRPPMPNSDPRLIKALLSTIQSHIDGDYSDYQPQLETFDELEAPSSTSQILEEENDIQMPDFVKKLIAKKGRENVKMPYLIKKMLEKKYGKKYD
;
A
#
# COMPACT_ATOMS: atom_id res chain seq x y z
N MET A 1 -8.01 22.16 -27.07
CA MET A 1 -8.22 21.42 -25.81
C MET A 1 -6.84 20.89 -25.43
N SER A 2 -6.44 21.01 -24.17
CA SER A 2 -5.19 20.42 -23.67
C SER A 2 -5.24 18.91 -23.88
N LYS A 3 -4.11 18.33 -24.30
CA LYS A 3 -4.02 16.87 -24.48
C LYS A 3 -3.82 16.23 -23.12
N ARG A 4 -4.77 15.41 -22.70
CA ARG A 4 -4.83 14.79 -21.36
C ARG A 4 -4.40 13.35 -21.38
N ALA A 5 -3.77 12.91 -20.31
CA ALA A 5 -3.38 11.54 -20.09
C ALA A 5 -3.71 11.06 -18.67
N VAL A 6 -3.75 9.73 -18.51
CA VAL A 6 -3.70 9.03 -17.22
C VAL A 6 -2.39 8.27 -17.16
N LEU A 7 -1.63 8.43 -16.08
CA LEU A 7 -0.46 7.61 -15.77
C LEU A 7 -0.79 6.71 -14.59
N MET A 8 -0.90 5.40 -14.88
CA MET A 8 -1.09 4.38 -13.86
C MET A 8 0.27 3.89 -13.37
N MET A 9 0.49 3.90 -12.06
CA MET A 9 1.80 3.62 -11.47
C MET A 9 1.73 2.54 -10.39
N THR A 10 2.78 1.71 -10.32
CA THR A 10 2.96 0.72 -9.26
C THR A 10 4.40 0.71 -8.76
N PHE A 11 4.63 -0.01 -7.67
CA PHE A 11 5.97 -0.19 -7.09
C PHE A 11 6.92 -0.88 -8.06
N GLY A 12 6.41 -1.89 -8.80
CA GLY A 12 7.18 -2.73 -9.69
C GLY A 12 7.62 -4.04 -9.05
N SER A 13 8.34 -4.84 -9.82
CA SER A 13 8.91 -6.12 -9.41
C SER A 13 10.15 -6.43 -10.25
N PRO A 14 11.01 -7.40 -9.87
CA PRO A 14 12.09 -7.84 -10.74
C PRO A 14 11.60 -8.23 -12.13
N GLU A 15 12.32 -7.83 -13.17
CA GLU A 15 12.01 -8.21 -14.56
C GLU A 15 12.23 -9.72 -14.78
N GLU A 16 13.29 -10.24 -14.17
CA GLU A 16 13.62 -11.66 -14.20
C GLU A 16 13.85 -12.18 -12.77
N ILE A 17 13.34 -13.38 -12.48
CA ILE A 17 13.56 -14.03 -11.19
C ILE A 17 14.89 -14.79 -11.26
N THR A 18 15.95 -14.03 -11.33
CA THR A 18 17.35 -14.46 -11.18
C THR A 18 17.97 -13.70 -10.01
N TYR A 19 19.08 -14.21 -9.46
CA TYR A 19 19.77 -13.50 -8.38
C TYR A 19 20.15 -12.06 -8.78
N GLU A 20 20.65 -11.86 -10.01
CA GLU A 20 21.02 -10.52 -10.49
C GLU A 20 19.80 -9.64 -10.80
N GLY A 21 18.72 -10.19 -11.34
CA GLY A 21 17.48 -9.44 -11.58
C GLY A 21 16.85 -8.95 -10.26
N VAL A 22 16.85 -9.80 -9.23
CA VAL A 22 16.41 -9.41 -7.88
C VAL A 22 17.37 -8.40 -7.26
N ALA A 23 18.69 -8.56 -7.45
CA ALA A 23 19.69 -7.61 -6.96
C ALA A 23 19.56 -6.24 -7.63
N GLU A 24 19.28 -6.17 -8.93
CA GLU A 24 19.03 -4.92 -9.65
C GLU A 24 17.79 -4.22 -9.10
N PHE A 25 16.67 -4.93 -9.00
CA PHE A 25 15.42 -4.41 -8.43
C PHE A 25 15.62 -3.87 -7.00
N PHE A 26 16.28 -4.65 -6.14
CA PHE A 26 16.56 -4.24 -4.76
C PHE A 26 17.53 -3.04 -4.69
N THR A 27 18.49 -2.96 -5.62
CA THR A 27 19.37 -1.80 -5.76
C THR A 27 18.59 -0.53 -6.13
N ASN A 28 17.57 -0.65 -7.01
CA ASN A 28 16.70 0.47 -7.38
C ASN A 28 15.87 0.95 -6.18
N ILE A 29 15.32 0.04 -5.39
CA ILE A 29 14.62 0.36 -4.12
C ILE A 29 15.55 1.14 -3.19
N ARG A 30 16.82 0.73 -3.08
CA ARG A 30 17.85 1.38 -2.26
C ARG A 30 18.56 2.55 -2.95
N ARG A 31 17.95 3.10 -4.01
CA ARG A 31 18.44 4.31 -4.72
C ARG A 31 19.86 4.18 -5.24
N GLY A 32 20.19 3.03 -5.84
CA GLY A 32 21.47 2.74 -6.44
C GLY A 32 22.52 2.15 -5.48
N VAL A 33 22.17 1.94 -4.21
CA VAL A 33 23.04 1.25 -3.25
C VAL A 33 22.75 -0.25 -3.32
N ARG A 34 23.69 -1.03 -3.83
CA ARG A 34 23.54 -2.49 -3.90
C ARG A 34 23.42 -3.07 -2.48
N PRO A 35 22.40 -3.90 -2.21
CA PRO A 35 22.25 -4.60 -0.93
C PRO A 35 23.38 -5.60 -0.69
N GLU A 36 23.55 -6.00 0.57
CA GLU A 36 24.49 -7.06 0.93
C GLU A 36 24.08 -8.41 0.30
N PRO A 37 25.03 -9.30 -0.05
CA PRO A 37 24.72 -10.57 -0.71
C PRO A 37 23.67 -11.42 0.03
N HIS A 38 23.69 -11.44 1.36
CA HIS A 38 22.73 -12.21 2.13
C HIS A 38 21.30 -11.64 2.04
N GLU A 39 21.15 -10.32 1.95
CA GLU A 39 19.84 -9.66 1.80
C GLU A 39 19.26 -9.95 0.41
N ILE A 40 20.12 -9.93 -0.64
CA ILE A 40 19.71 -10.30 -2.00
C ILE A 40 19.29 -11.77 -2.04
N GLN A 41 20.08 -12.67 -1.41
CA GLN A 41 19.77 -14.09 -1.37
C GLN A 41 18.42 -14.35 -0.69
N THR A 42 18.17 -13.72 0.47
CA THR A 42 16.89 -13.85 1.18
C THR A 42 15.71 -13.45 0.28
N LEU A 43 15.77 -12.29 -0.36
CA LEU A 43 14.70 -11.83 -1.24
C LEU A 43 14.55 -12.73 -2.47
N TYR A 44 15.66 -13.22 -3.04
CA TYR A 44 15.64 -14.15 -4.15
C TYR A 44 14.99 -15.49 -3.78
N ASP A 45 15.31 -16.04 -2.59
CA ASP A 45 14.71 -17.27 -2.08
C ASP A 45 13.19 -17.11 -1.87
N HIS A 46 12.72 -15.94 -1.41
CA HIS A 46 11.30 -15.63 -1.31
C HIS A 46 10.62 -15.69 -2.69
N TYR A 47 11.22 -15.05 -3.72
CA TYR A 47 10.69 -15.13 -5.09
C TYR A 47 10.68 -16.56 -5.64
N LEU A 48 11.72 -17.35 -5.40
CA LEU A 48 11.77 -18.76 -5.81
C LEU A 48 10.66 -19.58 -5.14
N ARG A 49 10.42 -19.32 -3.86
CA ARG A 49 9.43 -20.05 -3.06
C ARG A 49 7.99 -19.83 -3.53
N ILE A 50 7.68 -18.66 -4.02
CA ILE A 50 6.36 -18.34 -4.58
C ILE A 50 6.25 -18.64 -6.09
N GLY A 51 7.31 -19.15 -6.72
CA GLY A 51 7.34 -19.45 -8.15
C GLY A 51 7.42 -18.22 -9.06
N GLY A 52 7.92 -17.09 -8.56
CA GLY A 52 8.00 -15.80 -9.25
C GLY A 52 6.85 -14.86 -8.88
N THR A 53 6.78 -13.72 -9.57
CA THR A 53 5.74 -12.72 -9.32
C THR A 53 4.88 -12.47 -10.55
N PRO A 54 3.53 -12.47 -10.42
CA PRO A 54 2.64 -12.16 -11.54
C PRO A 54 2.39 -10.65 -11.72
N LEU A 55 2.92 -9.78 -10.84
CA LEU A 55 2.53 -8.37 -10.71
C LEU A 55 2.55 -7.61 -12.03
N GLN A 56 3.65 -7.64 -12.77
CA GLN A 56 3.75 -6.88 -14.03
C GLN A 56 2.71 -7.30 -15.07
N ARG A 57 2.45 -8.60 -15.17
CA ARG A 57 1.44 -9.13 -16.10
C ARG A 57 0.02 -8.73 -15.69
N ILE A 58 -0.26 -8.74 -14.37
CA ILE A 58 -1.54 -8.30 -13.82
C ILE A 58 -1.73 -6.81 -14.08
N THR A 59 -0.76 -5.99 -13.70
CA THR A 59 -0.83 -4.53 -13.87
C THR A 59 -0.98 -4.13 -15.34
N LYS A 60 -0.22 -4.78 -16.24
CA LYS A 60 -0.41 -4.52 -17.68
C LYS A 60 -1.84 -4.78 -18.11
N LYS A 61 -2.47 -5.87 -17.65
CA LYS A 61 -3.86 -6.18 -17.96
C LYS A 61 -4.83 -5.16 -17.37
N GLU A 62 -4.59 -4.69 -16.13
CA GLU A 62 -5.38 -3.61 -15.52
C GLU A 62 -5.32 -2.34 -16.38
N VAL A 63 -4.12 -1.93 -16.78
CA VAL A 63 -3.88 -0.77 -17.65
C VAL A 63 -4.58 -0.92 -18.99
N ASP A 64 -4.44 -2.08 -19.66
CA ASP A 64 -5.06 -2.35 -20.96
C ASP A 64 -6.60 -2.28 -20.86
N LEU A 65 -7.20 -2.79 -19.77
CA LEU A 65 -8.65 -2.74 -19.55
C LEU A 65 -9.13 -1.30 -19.28
N VAL A 66 -8.43 -0.54 -18.46
CA VAL A 66 -8.73 0.87 -18.20
C VAL A 66 -8.59 1.69 -19.48
N ALA A 67 -7.51 1.51 -20.24
CA ALA A 67 -7.30 2.20 -21.52
C ALA A 67 -8.41 1.91 -22.52
N SER A 68 -8.82 0.64 -22.63
CA SER A 68 -9.92 0.24 -23.49
C SER A 68 -11.25 0.91 -23.11
N ALA A 69 -11.52 1.04 -21.82
CA ALA A 69 -12.74 1.65 -21.31
C ALA A 69 -12.77 3.20 -21.48
N LEU A 70 -11.62 3.86 -21.31
CA LEU A 70 -11.50 5.32 -21.51
C LEU A 70 -11.51 5.72 -23.00
N GLY A 71 -11.19 4.80 -23.90
CA GLY A 71 -11.21 5.01 -25.34
C GLY A 71 -10.11 5.97 -25.84
N GLU A 72 -10.25 6.48 -27.06
CA GLU A 72 -9.22 7.31 -27.72
C GLU A 72 -9.12 8.76 -27.19
N GLN A 73 -10.03 9.17 -26.30
CA GLN A 73 -10.08 10.54 -25.81
C GLN A 73 -9.02 10.84 -24.74
N VAL A 74 -8.53 9.80 -24.05
CA VAL A 74 -7.56 9.91 -22.97
C VAL A 74 -6.46 8.87 -23.17
N SER A 75 -5.24 9.32 -23.38
CA SER A 75 -4.07 8.43 -23.46
C SER A 75 -3.75 7.83 -22.09
N VAL A 76 -3.54 6.52 -22.01
CA VAL A 76 -3.18 5.84 -20.76
C VAL A 76 -1.75 5.35 -20.85
N TYR A 77 -0.92 5.72 -19.88
CA TYR A 77 0.46 5.31 -19.74
C TYR A 77 0.62 4.46 -18.47
N PHE A 78 1.66 3.65 -18.47
CA PHE A 78 1.99 2.78 -17.34
C PHE A 78 3.47 2.94 -16.96
N ALA A 79 3.76 2.96 -15.66
CA ALA A 79 5.12 2.99 -15.17
C ALA A 79 5.26 2.33 -13.79
N ASN A 80 6.49 1.88 -13.51
CA ASN A 80 6.88 1.38 -12.20
C ASN A 80 7.86 2.34 -11.52
N LYS A 81 7.82 2.36 -10.19
CA LYS A 81 8.73 3.17 -9.39
C LYS A 81 10.16 2.62 -9.39
N PHE A 82 10.32 1.30 -9.37
CA PHE A 82 11.62 0.64 -9.16
C PHE A 82 11.99 -0.42 -10.21
N SER A 83 11.19 -0.61 -11.25
CA SER A 83 11.51 -1.47 -12.40
C SER A 83 11.03 -0.84 -13.72
N ARG A 84 11.37 -1.44 -14.87
CA ARG A 84 10.91 -0.93 -16.17
C ARG A 84 9.43 -1.28 -16.42
N PRO A 85 8.72 -0.39 -17.15
CA PRO A 85 9.12 0.97 -17.56
C PRO A 85 9.18 1.91 -16.33
N PHE A 86 10.24 2.71 -16.22
CA PHE A 86 10.36 3.66 -15.12
C PHE A 86 9.47 4.90 -15.32
N ILE A 87 9.03 5.52 -14.21
CA ILE A 87 8.18 6.74 -14.26
C ILE A 87 8.86 7.84 -15.09
N ILE A 88 10.16 8.03 -14.95
CA ILE A 88 10.90 9.04 -15.70
C ILE A 88 10.89 8.78 -17.22
N ASP A 89 10.84 7.51 -17.65
CA ASP A 89 10.76 7.15 -19.06
C ASP A 89 9.35 7.43 -19.60
N ALA A 90 8.31 7.10 -18.83
CA ALA A 90 6.92 7.42 -19.18
C ALA A 90 6.67 8.94 -19.24
N VAL A 91 7.27 9.73 -18.35
CA VAL A 91 7.20 11.21 -18.41
C VAL A 91 7.78 11.72 -19.74
N LYS A 92 8.94 11.22 -20.16
CA LYS A 92 9.56 11.60 -21.45
C LYS A 92 8.72 11.17 -22.65
N GLU A 93 8.09 10.00 -22.59
CA GLU A 93 7.17 9.53 -23.62
C GLU A 93 5.97 10.47 -23.75
N MET A 94 5.35 10.82 -22.62
CA MET A 94 4.23 11.77 -22.59
C MET A 94 4.63 13.18 -23.12
N GLU A 95 5.84 13.68 -22.80
CA GLU A 95 6.36 14.92 -23.37
C GLU A 95 6.49 14.86 -24.90
N ASN A 96 7.03 13.75 -25.43
CA ASN A 96 7.17 13.54 -26.87
C ASN A 96 5.79 13.44 -27.57
N ASP A 97 4.79 12.90 -26.88
CA ASP A 97 3.41 12.82 -27.37
C ASP A 97 2.65 14.14 -27.22
N GLY A 98 3.26 15.16 -26.61
CA GLY A 98 2.68 16.48 -26.41
C GLY A 98 1.55 16.50 -25.39
N ILE A 99 1.62 15.68 -24.35
CA ILE A 99 0.71 15.71 -23.20
C ILE A 99 0.96 16.99 -22.40
N GLU A 100 -0.10 17.69 -22.02
CA GLU A 100 -0.05 18.95 -21.25
C GLU A 100 -0.57 18.76 -19.82
N GLU A 101 -1.51 17.82 -19.61
CA GLU A 101 -2.09 17.51 -18.30
C GLU A 101 -2.09 15.98 -18.10
N CYS A 102 -1.65 15.52 -16.93
CA CYS A 102 -1.62 14.11 -16.59
C CYS A 102 -2.22 13.85 -15.21
N LEU A 103 -3.25 13.00 -15.16
CA LEU A 103 -3.78 12.45 -13.93
C LEU A 103 -2.97 11.22 -13.56
N CYS A 104 -2.38 11.21 -12.36
CA CYS A 104 -1.54 10.14 -11.86
C CYS A 104 -2.30 9.29 -10.84
N LEU A 105 -2.53 8.02 -11.17
CA LEU A 105 -3.17 7.03 -10.31
C LEU A 105 -2.14 6.00 -9.86
N ILE A 106 -1.85 5.98 -8.55
CA ILE A 106 -1.04 4.94 -7.96
C ILE A 106 -1.95 3.75 -7.62
N LEU A 107 -1.53 2.53 -8.01
CA LEU A 107 -2.27 1.30 -7.79
C LEU A 107 -2.08 0.77 -6.35
N GLU A 108 -2.02 1.71 -5.42
CA GLU A 108 -2.03 1.53 -3.97
C GLU A 108 -3.21 2.36 -3.44
N PRO A 109 -4.27 1.75 -2.87
CA PRO A 109 -5.51 2.47 -2.57
C PRO A 109 -5.40 3.45 -1.40
N HIS A 110 -4.40 3.29 -0.53
CA HIS A 110 -4.20 4.10 0.67
C HIS A 110 -3.04 5.06 0.52
N TYR A 111 -3.17 6.26 1.06
CA TYR A 111 -2.10 7.27 1.02
C TYR A 111 -1.13 7.11 2.18
N SER A 112 0.15 7.07 1.89
CA SER A 112 1.22 7.18 2.88
C SER A 112 2.35 8.07 2.41
N TYR A 113 3.00 8.76 3.34
CA TYR A 113 4.26 9.46 3.09
C TYR A 113 5.40 8.49 2.73
N TYR A 114 5.27 7.23 3.13
CA TYR A 114 6.25 6.18 2.84
C TYR A 114 6.03 5.48 1.51
N SER A 115 4.81 5.54 0.95
CA SER A 115 4.48 4.93 -0.34
C SER A 115 4.13 5.98 -1.40
N VAL A 116 2.87 6.45 -1.44
CA VAL A 116 2.30 7.30 -2.50
C VAL A 116 3.08 8.61 -2.67
N MET A 117 3.39 9.31 -1.60
CA MET A 117 4.18 10.56 -1.69
C MET A 117 5.56 10.32 -2.35
N GLY A 118 6.10 9.12 -2.22
CA GLY A 118 7.40 8.77 -2.81
C GLY A 118 7.42 8.71 -4.34
N TYR A 119 6.25 8.68 -5.00
CA TYR A 119 6.13 8.72 -6.47
C TYR A 119 6.27 10.15 -7.01
N GLU A 120 5.83 11.17 -6.25
CA GLU A 120 5.83 12.58 -6.66
C GLU A 120 7.18 13.08 -7.18
N LYS A 121 8.27 12.63 -6.57
CA LYS A 121 9.63 13.06 -6.93
C LYS A 121 10.10 12.63 -8.33
N PHE A 122 9.39 11.71 -8.98
CA PHE A 122 9.69 11.25 -10.33
C PHE A 122 8.82 11.95 -11.38
N LEU A 123 7.82 12.74 -10.96
CA LEU A 123 6.87 13.45 -11.80
C LEU A 123 7.36 14.90 -12.02
N GLU A 124 8.49 15.04 -12.72
CA GLU A 124 9.09 16.32 -13.01
C GLU A 124 9.07 16.60 -14.52
N SER A 125 8.38 17.68 -14.93
CA SER A 125 8.33 18.17 -16.31
C SER A 125 7.98 19.66 -16.32
N ASP A 126 8.59 20.41 -17.24
CA ASP A 126 8.21 21.80 -17.52
C ASP A 126 7.01 21.89 -18.49
N GLN A 127 6.60 20.79 -19.11
CA GLN A 127 5.56 20.72 -20.13
C GLN A 127 4.25 20.14 -19.60
N ILE A 128 4.31 19.25 -18.60
CA ILE A 128 3.17 18.49 -18.12
C ILE A 128 2.78 18.92 -16.71
N LYS A 129 1.51 19.29 -16.54
CA LYS A 129 0.92 19.50 -15.22
C LYS A 129 0.40 18.18 -14.67
N PHE A 130 1.02 17.70 -13.58
CA PHE A 130 0.60 16.47 -12.90
C PHE A 130 -0.42 16.75 -11.80
N GLN A 131 -1.46 15.93 -11.76
CA GLN A 131 -2.39 15.83 -10.65
C GLN A 131 -2.35 14.41 -10.10
N ILE A 132 -2.09 14.25 -8.79
CA ILE A 132 -1.95 12.94 -8.16
C ILE A 132 -3.20 12.63 -7.35
N ILE A 133 -3.81 11.47 -7.63
CA ILE A 133 -4.85 10.88 -6.79
C ILE A 133 -4.15 10.30 -5.55
N LYS A 134 -4.48 10.82 -4.38
CA LYS A 134 -3.78 10.46 -3.14
C LYS A 134 -4.25 9.11 -2.60
N ASP A 135 -5.57 8.93 -2.54
CA ASP A 135 -6.17 7.68 -2.07
C ASP A 135 -7.50 7.43 -2.78
N TRP A 136 -7.94 6.17 -2.76
CA TRP A 136 -9.19 5.70 -3.35
C TRP A 136 -9.72 4.43 -2.68
N TYR A 137 -9.26 4.12 -1.45
CA TYR A 137 -9.64 2.93 -0.68
C TYR A 137 -11.13 2.83 -0.35
N ARG A 138 -11.86 3.95 -0.42
CA ARG A 138 -13.31 4.02 -0.18
C ARG A 138 -14.15 3.77 -1.43
N GLU A 139 -13.55 3.45 -2.58
CA GLU A 139 -14.32 3.14 -3.78
C GLU A 139 -15.30 1.98 -3.52
N PRO A 140 -16.62 2.20 -3.73
CA PRO A 140 -17.64 1.22 -3.35
C PRO A 140 -17.42 -0.15 -3.99
N ASP A 141 -17.04 -0.17 -5.27
CA ASP A 141 -16.82 -1.44 -5.99
C ASP A 141 -15.62 -2.22 -5.41
N LEU A 142 -14.60 -1.54 -4.88
CA LEU A 142 -13.47 -2.19 -4.18
C LEU A 142 -13.91 -2.75 -2.81
N LEU A 143 -14.68 -1.98 -2.05
CA LEU A 143 -15.21 -2.42 -0.74
C LEU A 143 -16.12 -3.64 -0.90
N HIS A 144 -17.04 -3.60 -1.86
CA HIS A 144 -17.91 -4.73 -2.18
C HIS A 144 -17.14 -5.93 -2.73
N TYR A 145 -16.06 -5.70 -3.50
CA TYR A 145 -15.19 -6.81 -3.91
C TYR A 145 -14.71 -7.61 -2.69
N TRP A 146 -14.11 -6.92 -1.72
CA TRP A 146 -13.58 -7.58 -0.53
C TRP A 146 -14.69 -8.24 0.28
N ALA A 147 -15.81 -7.54 0.51
CA ALA A 147 -16.93 -8.10 1.26
C ALA A 147 -17.49 -9.36 0.59
N ASP A 148 -17.72 -9.36 -0.72
CA ASP A 148 -18.24 -10.51 -1.45
C ASP A 148 -17.28 -11.71 -1.41
N GLU A 149 -15.96 -11.47 -1.56
CA GLU A 149 -15.00 -12.56 -1.54
C GLU A 149 -14.79 -13.14 -0.13
N ILE A 150 -14.87 -12.32 0.92
CA ILE A 150 -14.88 -12.78 2.32
C ILE A 150 -16.17 -13.58 2.58
N GLN A 151 -17.33 -13.06 2.15
CA GLN A 151 -18.62 -13.73 2.35
C GLN A 151 -18.64 -15.14 1.75
N LYS A 152 -18.04 -15.35 0.58
CA LYS A 152 -17.92 -16.68 -0.02
C LYS A 152 -17.15 -17.67 0.87
N ILE A 153 -16.14 -17.20 1.60
CA ILE A 153 -15.40 -18.02 2.56
C ILE A 153 -16.28 -18.31 3.77
N LEU A 154 -16.95 -17.28 4.32
CA LEU A 154 -17.89 -17.43 5.45
C LEU A 154 -19.01 -18.43 5.14
N ASP A 155 -19.57 -18.37 3.94
CA ASP A 155 -20.60 -19.33 3.48
C ASP A 155 -20.07 -20.79 3.41
N GLN A 156 -18.77 -20.97 3.16
CA GLN A 156 -18.15 -22.30 3.09
C GLN A 156 -17.84 -22.89 4.48
N ILE A 157 -17.41 -22.04 5.44
CA ILE A 157 -17.06 -22.50 6.79
C ILE A 157 -18.30 -22.64 7.69
N GLY A 158 -19.42 -22.00 7.34
CA GLY A 158 -20.70 -22.13 8.06
C GLY A 158 -20.64 -21.60 9.50
N ASP A 159 -20.99 -22.44 10.47
CA ASP A 159 -21.09 -22.06 11.89
C ASP A 159 -19.74 -22.22 12.66
N ASP A 160 -18.66 -22.61 11.99
CA ASP A 160 -17.35 -22.74 12.63
C ASP A 160 -16.82 -21.38 13.08
N SER A 161 -16.03 -21.34 14.15
CA SER A 161 -15.46 -20.10 14.67
C SER A 161 -14.40 -19.53 13.72
N TYR A 162 -14.42 -18.20 13.51
CA TYR A 162 -13.48 -17.55 12.60
C TYR A 162 -13.01 -16.18 13.11
N LYS A 163 -11.90 -15.71 12.54
CA LYS A 163 -11.42 -14.33 12.67
C LYS A 163 -10.92 -13.81 11.34
N VAL A 164 -11.44 -12.64 10.94
CA VAL A 164 -10.93 -11.92 9.76
C VAL A 164 -9.73 -11.08 10.18
N ILE A 165 -8.60 -11.27 9.51
CA ILE A 165 -7.36 -10.54 9.73
C ILE A 165 -7.15 -9.58 8.56
N PHE A 166 -7.49 -8.31 8.74
CA PHE A 166 -7.15 -7.26 7.79
C PHE A 166 -5.67 -6.89 7.96
N SER A 167 -4.86 -7.12 6.94
CA SER A 167 -3.43 -6.82 7.00
C SER A 167 -3.00 -5.75 6.00
N ALA A 168 -1.91 -5.07 6.35
CA ALA A 168 -1.30 -4.04 5.53
C ALA A 168 0.21 -4.02 5.75
N HIS A 169 0.98 -3.50 4.78
CA HIS A 169 2.40 -3.26 4.98
C HIS A 169 2.60 -2.31 6.16
N SER A 170 3.45 -2.69 7.12
CA SER A 170 3.77 -1.82 8.24
C SER A 170 4.52 -0.56 7.78
N VAL A 171 4.44 0.48 8.58
CA VAL A 171 5.22 1.71 8.39
C VAL A 171 5.93 2.05 9.70
N PRO A 172 7.03 2.82 9.65
CA PRO A 172 7.68 3.29 10.87
C PRO A 172 6.71 4.06 11.78
N VAL A 173 6.78 3.83 13.11
CA VAL A 173 5.96 4.55 14.11
C VAL A 173 6.07 6.07 13.94
N LEU A 174 7.19 6.55 13.42
CA LEU A 174 7.39 7.96 13.07
C LEU A 174 6.33 8.52 12.12
N ALA A 175 5.64 7.69 11.35
CA ALA A 175 4.52 8.11 10.50
C ALA A 175 3.43 8.82 11.31
N LEU A 176 3.13 8.32 12.51
CA LEU A 176 2.14 8.94 13.43
C LEU A 176 2.54 10.36 13.81
N ASP A 177 3.81 10.60 14.13
CA ASP A 177 4.32 11.91 14.54
C ASP A 177 4.16 12.98 13.46
N PHE A 178 4.07 12.56 12.19
CA PHE A 178 3.94 13.45 11.04
C PHE A 178 2.50 13.59 10.51
N GLY A 179 1.55 12.88 11.13
CA GLY A 179 0.16 12.88 10.69
C GLY A 179 0.00 12.20 9.33
N ASP A 180 0.71 11.09 9.11
CA ASP A 180 0.48 10.21 7.96
C ASP A 180 -0.90 9.56 8.11
N PRO A 181 -1.83 9.71 7.15
CA PRO A 181 -3.18 9.20 7.31
C PRO A 181 -3.31 7.69 7.07
N TYR A 182 -2.23 7.02 6.70
CA TYR A 182 -2.24 5.62 6.28
C TYR A 182 -2.90 4.68 7.28
N ILE A 183 -2.52 4.80 8.54
CA ILE A 183 -3.02 3.92 9.60
C ILE A 183 -4.52 4.13 9.80
N ASP A 184 -4.96 5.39 9.85
CA ASP A 184 -6.38 5.73 9.98
C ASP A 184 -7.18 5.24 8.76
N GLN A 185 -6.62 5.35 7.55
CA GLN A 185 -7.24 4.84 6.33
C GLN A 185 -7.37 3.31 6.33
N ILE A 186 -6.36 2.57 6.82
CA ILE A 186 -6.43 1.11 6.97
C ILE A 186 -7.52 0.70 7.96
N TYR A 187 -7.59 1.35 9.13
CA TYR A 187 -8.66 1.07 10.12
C TYR A 187 -10.03 1.43 9.58
N ASP A 188 -10.18 2.54 8.88
CA ASP A 188 -11.45 2.93 8.27
C ASP A 188 -11.86 1.95 7.17
N ASN A 189 -10.92 1.52 6.32
CA ASN A 189 -11.19 0.56 5.26
C ASN A 189 -11.67 -0.79 5.81
N SER A 190 -10.98 -1.34 6.83
CA SER A 190 -11.40 -2.59 7.47
C SER A 190 -12.77 -2.46 8.14
N ARG A 191 -13.05 -1.34 8.83
CA ARG A 191 -14.34 -1.05 9.44
C ARG A 191 -15.46 -0.98 8.39
N LEU A 192 -15.23 -0.35 7.25
CA LEU A 192 -16.20 -0.27 6.16
C LEU A 192 -16.52 -1.66 5.59
N ILE A 193 -15.51 -2.48 5.33
CA ILE A 193 -15.70 -3.85 4.84
C ILE A 193 -16.43 -4.70 5.90
N ALA A 194 -16.02 -4.62 7.17
CA ALA A 194 -16.67 -5.31 8.28
C ALA A 194 -18.15 -4.90 8.43
N GLY A 195 -18.43 -3.60 8.25
CA GLY A 195 -19.80 -3.09 8.28
C GLY A 195 -20.68 -3.63 7.15
N ILE A 196 -20.16 -3.77 5.93
CA ILE A 196 -20.88 -4.41 4.80
C ILE A 196 -21.21 -5.86 5.13
N LEU A 197 -20.30 -6.57 5.79
CA LEU A 197 -20.46 -7.97 6.18
C LEU A 197 -21.30 -8.16 7.44
N GLY A 198 -21.55 -7.09 8.23
CA GLY A 198 -22.20 -7.19 9.53
C GLY A 198 -21.35 -7.91 10.58
N LEU A 199 -20.03 -7.77 10.52
CA LEU A 199 -19.10 -8.38 11.49
C LEU A 199 -19.09 -7.58 12.79
N GLU A 200 -19.10 -8.29 13.91
CA GLU A 200 -18.88 -7.72 15.24
C GLU A 200 -17.37 -7.44 15.46
N GLU A 201 -17.03 -6.54 16.40
CA GLU A 201 -15.63 -6.14 16.66
C GLU A 201 -14.72 -7.32 17.02
N GLU A 202 -15.24 -8.36 17.68
CA GLU A 202 -14.48 -9.55 18.05
C GLU A 202 -14.18 -10.46 16.87
N GLN A 203 -14.91 -10.31 15.75
CA GLN A 203 -14.78 -11.18 14.58
C GLN A 203 -13.70 -10.72 13.59
N TYR A 204 -13.12 -9.53 13.76
CA TYR A 204 -12.03 -9.06 12.92
C TYR A 204 -10.96 -8.31 13.71
N THR A 205 -9.80 -8.12 13.11
CA THR A 205 -8.71 -7.30 13.65
C THR A 205 -7.84 -6.76 12.53
N ASN A 206 -7.03 -5.72 12.84
CA ASN A 206 -6.01 -5.20 11.96
C ASN A 206 -4.63 -5.64 12.43
N THR A 207 -3.80 -6.07 11.49
CA THR A 207 -2.41 -6.46 11.72
C THR A 207 -1.49 -5.86 10.65
N TRP A 208 -0.19 -5.92 10.91
CA TRP A 208 0.81 -5.36 10.02
C TRP A 208 1.79 -6.43 9.57
N GLN A 209 2.34 -6.29 8.37
CA GLN A 209 3.28 -7.25 7.78
C GLN A 209 4.50 -6.53 7.17
N SER A 210 5.49 -7.28 6.74
CA SER A 210 6.63 -6.80 5.92
C SER A 210 7.47 -5.73 6.59
N GLU A 211 7.60 -5.73 7.92
CA GLU A 211 8.50 -4.76 8.60
C GLU A 211 9.96 -5.00 8.18
N SER A 212 10.72 -3.92 8.00
CA SER A 212 12.14 -3.98 7.67
C SER A 212 13.03 -3.72 8.89
N ASP A 213 14.08 -4.50 9.09
CA ASP A 213 15.08 -4.25 10.15
C ASP A 213 16.01 -3.10 9.75
N ILE A 214 15.53 -1.88 9.89
CA ILE A 214 16.29 -0.65 9.66
C ILE A 214 16.62 0.07 10.98
N GLY A 215 16.40 -0.59 12.12
CA GLY A 215 16.76 -0.09 13.46
C GLY A 215 15.85 1.02 13.98
N ILE A 216 14.63 1.15 13.45
CA ILE A 216 13.56 2.03 13.94
C ILE A 216 12.30 1.21 14.23
N PRO A 217 11.44 1.63 15.19
CA PRO A 217 10.23 0.90 15.49
C PRO A 217 9.19 1.03 14.36
N TRP A 218 8.46 -0.06 14.11
CA TRP A 218 7.38 -0.16 13.15
C TRP A 218 6.03 -0.32 13.85
N ILE A 219 4.95 -0.02 13.13
CA ILE A 219 3.59 -0.17 13.66
C ILE A 219 3.30 -1.65 13.94
N LYS A 220 2.65 -1.92 15.06
CA LYS A 220 2.32 -3.25 15.58
C LYS A 220 0.80 -3.41 15.77
N PRO A 221 0.28 -4.64 15.97
CA PRO A 221 1.04 -5.90 16.01
C PRO A 221 1.46 -6.40 14.63
N ASP A 222 2.64 -7.02 14.53
CA ASP A 222 2.99 -7.84 13.38
C ASP A 222 2.04 -9.04 13.30
N VAL A 223 1.68 -9.47 12.10
CA VAL A 223 0.67 -10.52 11.90
C VAL A 223 1.08 -11.87 12.50
N LEU A 224 2.34 -12.28 12.34
CA LEU A 224 2.83 -13.54 12.91
C LEU A 224 2.97 -13.44 14.43
N GLU A 225 3.39 -12.28 14.94
CA GLU A 225 3.44 -12.01 16.37
C GLU A 225 2.04 -12.03 16.99
N TYR A 226 1.06 -11.42 16.33
CA TYR A 226 -0.34 -11.44 16.74
C TYR A 226 -0.84 -12.89 16.90
N LEU A 227 -0.70 -13.72 15.87
CA LEU A 227 -1.14 -15.12 15.90
C LEU A 227 -0.47 -15.92 17.03
N ARG A 228 0.85 -15.75 17.24
CA ARG A 228 1.57 -16.49 18.31
C ARG A 228 1.16 -16.07 19.71
N ASN A 229 0.70 -14.85 19.89
CA ASN A 229 0.34 -14.31 21.20
C ASN A 229 -1.13 -14.54 21.58
N GLU A 230 -2.00 -14.93 20.63
CA GLU A 230 -3.39 -15.31 20.92
C GLU A 230 -3.43 -16.54 21.83
N ARG A 231 -4.26 -16.49 22.87
CA ARG A 231 -4.40 -17.59 23.83
C ARG A 231 -5.30 -18.70 23.33
N GLU A 232 -6.32 -18.32 22.58
CA GLU A 232 -7.32 -19.18 21.99
C GLU A 232 -7.44 -18.83 20.51
N HIS A 233 -7.37 -19.82 19.66
CA HIS A 233 -7.49 -19.65 18.22
C HIS A 233 -8.88 -20.07 17.76
N PRO A 234 -9.48 -19.36 16.79
CA PRO A 234 -10.66 -19.85 16.11
C PRO A 234 -10.32 -21.05 15.21
N ASP A 235 -11.33 -21.72 14.69
CA ASP A 235 -11.15 -22.82 13.73
C ASP A 235 -10.55 -22.29 12.40
N HIS A 236 -10.87 -21.03 12.03
CA HIS A 236 -10.52 -20.43 10.76
C HIS A 236 -9.96 -19.01 10.92
N TYR A 237 -8.81 -18.73 10.29
CA TYR A 237 -8.34 -17.37 10.04
C TYR A 237 -8.53 -17.01 8.57
N ILE A 238 -9.08 -15.81 8.29
CA ILE A 238 -9.30 -15.27 6.96
C ILE A 238 -8.42 -14.02 6.80
N PHE A 239 -7.31 -14.14 6.06
CA PHE A 239 -6.35 -13.05 5.85
C PHE A 239 -6.76 -12.20 4.66
N VAL A 240 -6.89 -10.89 4.87
CA VAL A 240 -7.33 -9.93 3.86
C VAL A 240 -6.32 -8.80 3.77
N PRO A 241 -5.34 -8.85 2.83
CA PRO A 241 -4.30 -7.84 2.70
C PRO A 241 -4.82 -6.60 1.96
N ILE A 242 -5.66 -5.81 2.65
CA ILE A 242 -6.46 -4.71 2.07
C ILE A 242 -5.64 -3.52 1.53
N ALA A 243 -4.36 -3.40 1.91
CA ALA A 243 -3.49 -2.36 1.38
C ALA A 243 -3.09 -2.59 -0.08
N PHE A 244 -3.34 -3.77 -0.62
CA PHE A 244 -2.93 -4.20 -1.95
C PHE A 244 -4.14 -4.56 -2.82
N ILE A 245 -3.95 -4.54 -4.13
CA ILE A 245 -5.00 -4.89 -5.10
C ILE A 245 -4.59 -6.03 -6.05
N SER A 246 -3.32 -6.39 -6.07
CA SER A 246 -2.78 -7.39 -7.02
C SER A 246 -1.86 -8.38 -6.31
N GLU A 247 -1.81 -9.61 -6.84
CA GLU A 247 -0.89 -10.64 -6.39
C GLU A 247 0.56 -10.20 -6.62
N HIS A 248 1.36 -10.19 -5.56
CA HIS A 248 2.80 -9.88 -5.58
C HIS A 248 3.49 -10.52 -4.37
N ILE A 249 4.78 -10.28 -4.20
CA ILE A 249 5.59 -10.97 -3.19
C ILE A 249 5.05 -10.80 -1.76
N GLU A 250 4.64 -9.60 -1.35
CA GLU A 250 4.16 -9.31 0.00
C GLU A 250 2.77 -9.93 0.31
N VAL A 251 2.04 -10.38 -0.73
CA VAL A 251 0.82 -11.17 -0.58
C VAL A 251 1.15 -12.66 -0.63
N LEU A 252 1.87 -13.07 -1.67
CA LEU A 252 2.14 -14.49 -1.93
C LEU A 252 3.12 -15.11 -0.93
N PHE A 253 4.10 -14.33 -0.46
CA PHE A 253 5.05 -14.84 0.52
C PHE A 253 4.55 -14.61 1.95
N ASP A 254 4.27 -13.37 2.36
CA ASP A 254 3.94 -13.06 3.76
C ASP A 254 2.62 -13.74 4.18
N ASN A 255 1.61 -13.78 3.29
CA ASN A 255 0.33 -14.42 3.63
C ASN A 255 0.29 -15.91 3.23
N ASP A 256 0.51 -16.25 1.93
CA ASP A 256 0.28 -17.62 1.44
C ASP A 256 1.40 -18.59 1.82
N VAL A 257 2.56 -18.10 2.28
CA VAL A 257 3.64 -18.90 2.83
C VAL A 257 3.70 -18.75 4.35
N GLU A 258 4.11 -17.58 4.88
CA GLU A 258 4.42 -17.44 6.31
C GLU A 258 3.17 -17.57 7.21
N CYS A 259 2.11 -16.81 6.93
CA CYS A 259 0.87 -16.90 7.71
C CYS A 259 0.22 -18.28 7.59
N LYS A 260 0.23 -18.87 6.38
CA LYS A 260 -0.32 -20.22 6.16
C LYS A 260 0.45 -21.29 6.89
N GLU A 261 1.79 -21.24 6.89
CA GLU A 261 2.61 -22.20 7.64
C GLU A 261 2.38 -22.08 9.14
N LEU A 262 2.30 -20.84 9.66
CA LEU A 262 2.00 -20.63 11.06
C LEU A 262 0.60 -21.15 11.44
N CYS A 263 -0.42 -20.96 10.60
CA CYS A 263 -1.74 -21.55 10.82
C CYS A 263 -1.68 -23.09 10.89
N GLN A 264 -0.87 -23.72 10.03
CA GLN A 264 -0.66 -25.19 10.08
C GLN A 264 0.02 -25.62 11.38
N GLU A 265 1.02 -24.86 11.87
CA GLU A 265 1.68 -25.12 13.16
C GLU A 265 0.71 -24.99 14.34
N LEU A 266 -0.21 -24.01 14.28
CA LEU A 266 -1.24 -23.77 15.29
C LEU A 266 -2.44 -24.72 15.19
N GLY A 267 -2.54 -25.52 14.11
CA GLY A 267 -3.64 -26.45 13.89
C GLY A 267 -4.96 -25.79 13.51
N VAL A 268 -4.92 -24.59 12.90
CA VAL A 268 -6.08 -23.83 12.45
C VAL A 268 -6.13 -23.73 10.93
N ALA A 269 -7.31 -23.51 10.37
CA ALA A 269 -7.47 -23.36 8.92
C ALA A 269 -7.07 -21.97 8.46
N TYR A 270 -6.31 -21.91 7.35
CA TYR A 270 -5.92 -20.70 6.66
C TYR A 270 -6.81 -20.44 5.46
N HIS A 271 -7.33 -19.24 5.34
CA HIS A 271 -8.04 -18.75 4.18
C HIS A 271 -7.53 -17.39 3.76
N ARG A 272 -7.55 -17.11 2.48
CA ARG A 272 -7.33 -15.79 1.90
C ARG A 272 -8.22 -15.64 0.66
N PRO A 273 -9.08 -14.61 0.57
CA PRO A 273 -9.78 -14.30 -0.66
C PRO A 273 -8.77 -13.98 -1.78
N PRO A 274 -9.09 -14.25 -3.05
CA PRO A 274 -8.23 -13.84 -4.15
C PRO A 274 -8.00 -12.33 -4.10
N MET A 275 -6.85 -11.86 -4.61
CA MET A 275 -6.64 -10.43 -4.80
C MET A 275 -7.54 -9.92 -5.94
N PRO A 276 -7.95 -8.63 -5.91
CA PRO A 276 -8.74 -8.05 -6.98
C PRO A 276 -8.14 -8.25 -8.37
N ASN A 277 -6.84 -8.04 -8.52
CA ASN A 277 -6.15 -8.18 -9.81
C ASN A 277 -6.89 -7.42 -10.92
N SER A 278 -7.30 -8.12 -11.98
CA SER A 278 -8.09 -7.55 -13.09
C SER A 278 -9.58 -7.89 -13.02
N ASP A 279 -10.13 -8.08 -11.82
CA ASP A 279 -11.58 -8.28 -11.62
C ASP A 279 -12.36 -7.06 -12.17
N PRO A 280 -13.48 -7.26 -12.84
CA PRO A 280 -14.30 -6.15 -13.37
C PRO A 280 -14.70 -5.10 -12.33
N ARG A 281 -14.88 -5.48 -11.06
CA ARG A 281 -15.20 -4.55 -9.94
C ARG A 281 -14.01 -3.64 -9.63
N LEU A 282 -12.77 -4.17 -9.63
CA LEU A 282 -11.59 -3.32 -9.49
C LEU A 282 -11.45 -2.36 -10.69
N ILE A 283 -11.61 -2.85 -11.91
CA ILE A 283 -11.52 -1.98 -13.08
C ILE A 283 -12.57 -0.87 -13.01
N LYS A 284 -13.79 -1.18 -12.56
CA LYS A 284 -14.84 -0.19 -12.34
C LYS A 284 -14.47 0.84 -11.26
N ALA A 285 -13.88 0.41 -10.15
CA ALA A 285 -13.37 1.30 -9.10
C ALA A 285 -12.29 2.25 -9.64
N LEU A 286 -11.33 1.73 -10.42
CA LEU A 286 -10.28 2.55 -11.06
C LEU A 286 -10.87 3.56 -12.04
N LEU A 287 -11.85 3.15 -12.87
CA LEU A 287 -12.53 4.04 -13.81
C LEU A 287 -13.34 5.12 -13.08
N SER A 288 -14.09 4.77 -12.05
CA SER A 288 -14.81 5.72 -11.18
C SER A 288 -13.86 6.76 -10.59
N THR A 289 -12.76 6.29 -10.02
CA THR A 289 -11.70 7.15 -9.46
C THR A 289 -11.12 8.11 -10.51
N ILE A 290 -10.78 7.60 -11.70
CA ILE A 290 -10.27 8.43 -12.81
C ILE A 290 -11.31 9.44 -13.28
N GLN A 291 -12.54 8.98 -13.52
CA GLN A 291 -13.63 9.81 -14.05
C GLN A 291 -13.95 10.95 -13.09
N SER A 292 -14.03 10.66 -11.79
CA SER A 292 -14.29 11.68 -10.77
C SER A 292 -13.24 12.79 -10.78
N HIS A 293 -12.00 12.52 -11.15
CA HIS A 293 -10.89 13.49 -11.21
C HIS A 293 -10.72 14.17 -12.57
N ILE A 294 -11.34 13.68 -13.63
CA ILE A 294 -11.28 14.30 -14.97
C ILE A 294 -12.37 15.38 -15.15
N ASP A 295 -13.54 15.16 -14.58
CA ASP A 295 -14.75 15.93 -14.90
C ASP A 295 -15.05 17.10 -13.94
N GLY A 296 -14.26 17.35 -12.86
CA GLY A 296 -14.67 18.35 -11.91
C GLY A 296 -13.65 18.83 -10.88
N ASP A 297 -14.10 19.60 -9.92
CA ASP A 297 -13.35 20.10 -8.77
C ASP A 297 -13.49 19.05 -7.62
N TYR A 298 -12.40 18.36 -7.29
CA TYR A 298 -12.41 17.17 -6.43
C TYR A 298 -11.71 17.36 -5.10
N SER A 299 -11.57 18.57 -4.64
CA SER A 299 -10.99 18.84 -3.33
C SER A 299 -11.73 18.14 -2.18
N ASP A 300 -13.00 17.74 -2.40
CA ASP A 300 -13.90 17.19 -1.40
C ASP A 300 -14.58 15.85 -1.80
N TYR A 301 -14.02 15.10 -2.79
CA TYR A 301 -14.60 13.82 -3.18
C TYR A 301 -14.58 12.83 -2.02
N GLN A 302 -15.77 12.58 -1.47
CA GLN A 302 -16.06 11.49 -0.54
C GLN A 302 -16.98 10.51 -1.26
N PRO A 303 -16.60 9.23 -1.44
CA PRO A 303 -17.52 8.24 -1.96
C PRO A 303 -18.80 8.22 -1.11
N GLN A 304 -19.95 8.39 -1.72
CA GLN A 304 -21.24 8.32 -1.01
C GLN A 304 -21.54 6.86 -0.67
N LEU A 305 -21.13 6.45 0.52
CA LEU A 305 -21.59 5.20 1.12
C LEU A 305 -22.85 5.56 1.92
N GLU A 306 -24.02 5.31 1.36
CA GLU A 306 -25.32 5.73 1.91
C GLU A 306 -25.69 5.15 3.28
N THR A 307 -24.88 4.28 3.89
CA THR A 307 -25.25 3.51 5.08
C THR A 307 -24.26 3.55 6.25
N PHE A 308 -23.17 4.33 6.19
CA PHE A 308 -22.08 4.21 7.20
C PHE A 308 -21.87 5.42 8.12
N ASP A 309 -22.70 6.46 8.05
CA ASP A 309 -22.57 7.66 8.87
C ASP A 309 -22.86 7.48 10.38
N GLU A 310 -23.31 6.29 10.80
CA GLU A 310 -23.66 6.01 12.21
C GLU A 310 -22.65 5.14 12.98
N LEU A 311 -21.57 4.69 12.35
CA LEU A 311 -20.55 3.92 13.05
C LEU A 311 -19.49 4.86 13.62
N GLU A 312 -19.57 5.14 14.92
CA GLU A 312 -18.54 5.88 15.65
C GLU A 312 -17.17 5.16 15.51
N ALA A 313 -16.12 5.93 15.19
CA ALA A 313 -14.76 5.40 15.19
C ALA A 313 -14.41 4.86 16.59
N PRO A 314 -13.74 3.71 16.72
CA PRO A 314 -13.28 3.25 18.01
C PRO A 314 -12.40 4.33 18.66
N SER A 315 -12.70 4.69 19.90
CA SER A 315 -12.16 5.80 20.69
C SER A 315 -10.70 5.65 21.09
N SER A 316 -9.95 4.73 20.50
CA SER A 316 -8.59 4.37 20.95
C SER A 316 -7.47 5.20 20.37
N THR A 317 -7.67 5.89 19.23
CA THR A 317 -6.60 6.70 18.61
C THR A 317 -6.52 8.12 19.17
N SER A 318 -7.64 8.67 19.68
CA SER A 318 -7.69 10.04 20.24
C SER A 318 -7.07 10.16 21.64
N GLN A 319 -6.92 9.07 22.40
CA GLN A 319 -6.32 9.12 23.75
C GLN A 319 -4.79 9.15 23.76
N ILE A 320 -4.13 8.82 22.65
CA ILE A 320 -2.66 8.86 22.57
C ILE A 320 -2.13 10.25 22.17
N LEU A 321 -2.98 11.15 21.69
CA LEU A 321 -2.60 12.45 21.14
C LEU A 321 -2.76 13.66 22.09
N GLU A 322 -3.26 13.49 23.32
CA GLU A 322 -3.54 14.63 24.23
C GLU A 322 -2.43 14.98 25.23
N GLU A 323 -1.34 14.23 25.33
CA GLU A 323 -0.23 14.60 26.21
C GLU A 323 1.07 14.78 25.42
N GLU A 324 1.42 16.01 25.16
CA GLU A 324 2.73 16.65 25.03
C GLU A 324 2.82 17.69 23.90
N ASN A 325 2.41 18.90 24.25
CA ASN A 325 2.80 20.12 23.57
C ASN A 325 4.18 20.57 24.10
N ASP A 326 5.25 19.89 23.73
CA ASP A 326 6.59 20.48 23.76
C ASP A 326 7.43 19.89 22.59
N ILE A 327 7.73 20.79 21.63
CA ILE A 327 8.34 20.42 20.33
C ILE A 327 9.80 20.09 20.58
N GLN A 328 10.10 18.86 20.94
CA GLN A 328 11.47 18.33 20.96
C GLN A 328 11.63 17.25 19.88
N MET A 329 12.81 17.29 19.22
CA MET A 329 13.23 16.25 18.26
C MET A 329 13.00 14.87 18.87
N PRO A 330 12.33 13.92 18.17
CA PRO A 330 12.02 12.61 18.70
C PRO A 330 13.24 11.94 19.34
N ASP A 331 13.06 11.32 20.49
CA ASP A 331 14.17 10.76 21.29
C ASP A 331 15.00 9.71 20.55
N PHE A 332 14.39 8.97 19.61
CA PHE A 332 15.14 8.02 18.79
C PHE A 332 16.06 8.72 17.78
N VAL A 333 15.66 9.88 17.22
CA VAL A 333 16.53 10.70 16.34
C VAL A 333 17.70 11.24 17.17
N LYS A 334 17.44 11.69 18.40
CA LYS A 334 18.49 12.09 19.36
C LYS A 334 19.42 10.92 19.68
N LYS A 335 18.87 9.72 19.92
CA LYS A 335 19.64 8.49 20.18
C LYS A 335 20.46 8.05 18.97
N LEU A 336 19.91 8.16 17.76
CA LEU A 336 20.58 7.82 16.51
C LEU A 336 21.75 8.78 16.23
N ILE A 337 21.52 10.08 16.42
CA ILE A 337 22.55 11.12 16.30
C ILE A 337 23.64 10.92 17.37
N ALA A 338 23.27 10.58 18.60
CA ALA A 338 24.22 10.31 19.68
C ALA A 338 25.04 9.04 19.44
N LYS A 339 24.45 8.01 18.78
CA LYS A 339 25.12 6.72 18.52
C LYS A 339 26.05 6.76 17.29
N LYS A 340 25.70 7.54 16.24
CA LYS A 340 26.43 7.54 14.95
C LYS A 340 27.22 8.84 14.67
N GLY A 341 27.04 9.88 15.47
CA GLY A 341 27.54 11.23 15.17
C GLY A 341 26.66 11.93 14.11
N ARG A 342 26.46 13.24 14.26
CA ARG A 342 25.57 14.04 13.39
C ARG A 342 25.95 13.99 11.91
N GLU A 343 27.24 13.81 11.62
CA GLU A 343 27.80 13.78 10.26
C GLU A 343 27.63 12.43 9.56
N ASN A 344 27.31 11.36 10.31
CA ASN A 344 27.20 9.98 9.80
C ASN A 344 25.74 9.46 9.71
N VAL A 345 24.78 10.27 10.10
CA VAL A 345 23.36 9.94 9.95
C VAL A 345 22.88 10.47 8.61
N LYS A 346 22.98 9.67 7.55
CA LYS A 346 22.28 9.96 6.30
C LYS A 346 20.79 9.79 6.53
N MET A 347 20.14 10.89 6.89
CA MET A 347 18.70 10.92 7.10
C MET A 347 18.00 10.60 5.76
N PRO A 348 17.09 9.61 5.71
CA PRO A 348 16.32 9.35 4.51
C PRO A 348 15.63 10.62 4.01
N TYR A 349 15.60 10.82 2.69
CA TYR A 349 15.04 12.02 2.06
C TYR A 349 13.62 12.36 2.54
N LEU A 350 12.79 11.33 2.74
CA LEU A 350 11.42 11.49 3.23
C LEU A 350 11.39 12.03 4.67
N ILE A 351 12.20 11.47 5.56
CA ILE A 351 12.30 11.94 6.96
C ILE A 351 12.79 13.40 6.97
N LYS A 352 13.77 13.73 6.12
CA LYS A 352 14.26 15.10 5.95
C LYS A 352 13.14 16.06 5.52
N LYS A 353 12.39 15.72 4.47
CA LYS A 353 11.26 16.54 3.98
C LYS A 353 10.12 16.67 5.00
N MET A 354 9.84 15.61 5.73
CA MET A 354 8.81 15.62 6.78
C MET A 354 9.24 16.54 7.94
N LEU A 355 10.49 16.48 8.37
CA LEU A 355 11.05 17.38 9.39
C LEU A 355 11.05 18.84 8.89
N GLU A 356 11.41 19.08 7.64
CA GLU A 356 11.35 20.42 7.02
C GLU A 356 9.91 20.96 7.02
N LYS A 357 8.92 20.13 6.68
CA LYS A 357 7.50 20.52 6.67
C LYS A 357 6.98 20.81 8.09
N LYS A 358 7.33 19.97 9.06
CA LYS A 358 6.87 20.11 10.45
C LYS A 358 7.55 21.25 11.21
N TYR A 359 8.83 21.47 10.99
CA TYR A 359 9.63 22.42 11.77
C TYR A 359 10.11 23.66 10.98
N GLY A 360 9.79 23.78 9.70
CA GLY A 360 10.11 24.94 8.88
C GLY A 360 11.62 25.19 8.69
N LYS A 361 12.47 24.20 8.97
CA LYS A 361 13.93 24.27 8.87
C LYS A 361 14.44 23.31 7.81
N LYS A 362 15.34 23.77 6.94
CA LYS A 362 16.08 22.88 6.04
C LYS A 362 17.09 22.06 6.86
N TYR A 363 17.08 20.76 6.67
CA TYR A 363 18.03 19.83 7.27
C TYR A 363 18.94 19.29 6.16
N ASP A 364 20.17 19.79 6.10
CA ASP A 364 21.20 19.35 5.15
C ASP A 364 21.81 18.00 5.49
#